data_c68a0ffcff75e6aa30efecbb060a1dae
#
_entry.id   c68a0ffcff75e6aa30efecbb060a1dae
#
_cell.length_a   1.000
_cell.length_b   1.000
_cell.length_c   1.000
_cell.angle_alpha   90.00
_cell.angle_beta   90.00
_cell.angle_gamma   90.00
#
_symmetry.space_group_name_H-M   'P 1'
#
loop_
_entity.id
_entity.type
_entity.pdbx_description
1 polymer ?
#
loop_
_entity_poly.entity_id
_entity_poly.type
_entity_poly.pdbx_seq_one_letter_code
_entity_poly.pdbx_strand_id
1 'polypeptide(L)'
;MMEKLFFYRGINNFSEKGEQMKLNKFIKYVALSLVGLAAVGTLVACSSKSSSKSSGKRTIEVATVGTTKPFTYDKDGELTGYEIEVMREIFKGSDKYEVNFNKTEWSSIFAGLDGDRYQIGVSNLSYDKKRAEKYLYPNPYAKNPVVLVVRKDSGIKSLDDIGGKSTEVIQGTSTAKQLEAYNEEHKDNPTELKYTDGTIQSILANLSDGRSDYKIFERLTVEALIKDQGLDNLEVIELPSDQQPYVYPILAKGEKELETFVNKRIKELYEDRTLEKLSKKYFGGTYLPEASDIK
;
A
#
# COMPACT_ATOMS: atom_id res chain seq x y z
N MET A 1 5.75 19.19 -62.70
CA MET A 1 7.09 19.00 -62.10
C MET A 1 7.81 20.36 -62.14
N MET A 2 7.40 21.32 -61.27
CA MET A 2 8.11 22.57 -60.97
C MET A 2 7.22 23.44 -60.05
N GLU A 3 7.12 23.09 -58.79
CA GLU A 3 6.51 23.96 -57.78
C GLU A 3 6.88 23.44 -56.37
N LYS A 4 8.16 23.37 -56.07
CA LYS A 4 8.67 23.07 -54.72
C LYS A 4 10.06 23.65 -54.44
N LEU A 5 10.36 24.86 -54.91
CA LEU A 5 11.70 25.43 -54.74
C LEU A 5 11.71 26.89 -54.23
N PHE A 6 10.64 27.40 -53.64
CA PHE A 6 10.58 28.79 -53.15
C PHE A 6 10.34 28.98 -51.66
N PHE A 7 10.35 27.91 -50.88
CA PHE A 7 10.03 28.03 -49.41
C PHE A 7 11.23 27.85 -48.44
N TYR A 8 12.46 27.80 -48.96
CA TYR A 8 13.62 27.51 -48.11
C TYR A 8 14.66 28.63 -47.97
N ARG A 9 14.31 29.91 -48.32
CA ARG A 9 15.27 31.03 -48.28
C ARG A 9 14.88 32.19 -47.37
N GLY A 10 13.90 32.04 -46.47
CA GLY A 10 13.38 33.12 -45.61
C GLY A 10 13.61 32.99 -44.10
N ILE A 11 14.24 31.92 -43.62
CA ILE A 11 14.26 31.67 -42.15
C ILE A 11 15.63 31.87 -41.48
N ASN A 12 16.71 32.09 -42.21
CA ASN A 12 18.07 32.17 -41.60
C ASN A 12 18.59 33.59 -41.27
N ASN A 13 17.77 34.65 -41.33
CA ASN A 13 18.26 35.98 -41.02
C ASN A 13 17.63 36.67 -39.77
N PHE A 14 16.86 35.93 -38.94
CA PHE A 14 16.22 36.53 -37.77
C PHE A 14 16.79 36.03 -36.42
N SER A 15 17.72 35.07 -36.44
CA SER A 15 18.23 34.42 -35.20
C SER A 15 19.48 35.06 -34.62
N GLU A 16 20.34 35.72 -35.38
CA GLU A 16 21.64 36.17 -34.85
C GLU A 16 21.63 37.53 -34.13
N LYS A 17 20.64 38.40 -34.35
CA LYS A 17 20.57 39.70 -33.67
C LYS A 17 19.91 39.65 -32.29
N GLY A 18 19.17 38.63 -31.99
CA GLY A 18 18.48 38.45 -30.69
C GLY A 18 19.36 37.92 -29.56
N GLU A 19 20.37 37.12 -29.87
CA GLU A 19 21.26 36.51 -28.86
C GLU A 19 22.38 37.44 -28.44
N GLN A 20 22.93 38.27 -29.33
CA GLN A 20 23.98 39.24 -28.99
C GLN A 20 23.51 40.33 -28.00
N MET A 21 22.23 40.70 -28.04
CA MET A 21 21.67 41.70 -27.12
C MET A 21 21.41 41.14 -25.69
N LYS A 22 21.15 39.84 -25.55
CA LYS A 22 20.96 39.19 -24.23
C LYS A 22 22.28 38.94 -23.52
N LEU A 23 23.32 38.61 -24.28
CA LEU A 23 24.66 38.34 -23.70
C LEU A 23 25.33 39.64 -23.15
N ASN A 24 25.16 40.77 -23.81
CA ASN A 24 25.71 42.05 -23.35
C ASN A 24 24.97 42.66 -22.14
N LYS A 25 23.71 42.28 -21.91
CA LYS A 25 23.00 42.66 -20.64
C LYS A 25 23.43 41.81 -19.46
N PHE A 26 23.71 40.51 -19.71
CA PHE A 26 24.15 39.60 -18.65
C PHE A 26 25.55 39.93 -18.10
N ILE A 27 26.46 40.35 -18.98
CA ILE A 27 27.86 40.76 -18.60
C ILE A 27 27.86 42.07 -17.81
N LYS A 28 26.90 42.99 -18.01
CA LYS A 28 26.81 44.24 -17.24
C LYS A 28 26.31 44.03 -15.79
N TYR A 29 25.54 42.99 -15.53
CA TYR A 29 25.06 42.69 -14.15
C TYR A 29 26.03 41.86 -13.32
N VAL A 30 26.95 41.12 -13.95
CA VAL A 30 28.02 40.37 -13.25
C VAL A 30 29.18 41.30 -12.84
N ALA A 31 29.42 42.41 -13.56
CA ALA A 31 30.48 43.36 -13.24
C ALA A 31 30.16 44.37 -12.11
N LEU A 32 28.89 44.47 -11.66
CA LEU A 32 28.49 45.39 -10.58
C LEU A 32 28.40 44.71 -9.19
N SER A 33 28.66 43.39 -9.09
CA SER A 33 28.57 42.63 -7.85
C SER A 33 29.93 42.32 -7.19
N LEU A 34 31.03 42.89 -7.68
CA LEU A 34 32.41 42.60 -7.19
C LEU A 34 33.11 43.75 -6.47
N VAL A 35 32.40 44.84 -6.11
CA VAL A 35 32.95 45.91 -5.30
C VAL A 35 32.12 46.13 -4.05
N GLY A 36 32.31 45.26 -3.06
CA GLY A 36 31.56 45.34 -1.81
C GLY A 36 32.02 44.34 -0.76
N LEU A 37 33.29 43.93 -0.76
CA LEU A 37 33.81 43.01 0.26
C LEU A 37 35.09 43.55 0.86
N ALA A 38 35.01 44.54 1.74
CA ALA A 38 36.05 44.81 2.74
C ALA A 38 35.51 45.79 3.79
N ALA A 39 34.87 45.28 4.84
CA ALA A 39 34.86 45.88 6.18
C ALA A 39 34.21 44.93 7.18
N VAL A 40 35.01 44.21 7.91
CA VAL A 40 35.05 44.09 9.36
C VAL A 40 33.78 43.69 10.10
N GLY A 41 33.94 42.71 10.94
CA GLY A 41 33.10 42.56 12.09
C GLY A 41 32.93 41.08 12.48
N THR A 42 33.83 40.60 13.30
CA THR A 42 33.63 39.44 14.15
C THR A 42 32.36 39.63 14.98
N LEU A 43 31.23 39.16 14.50
CA LEU A 43 30.09 38.83 15.30
C LEU A 43 29.99 37.33 15.31
N VAL A 44 30.53 36.74 16.38
CA VAL A 44 30.15 35.42 16.83
C VAL A 44 28.63 35.51 17.13
N ALA A 45 27.84 35.41 16.10
CA ALA A 45 26.44 35.11 16.26
C ALA A 45 26.36 33.61 16.60
N CYS A 46 26.30 33.34 17.89
CA CYS A 46 25.65 32.15 18.36
C CYS A 46 24.29 32.07 17.62
N SER A 47 24.27 31.37 16.51
CA SER A 47 23.00 30.84 15.98
C SER A 47 22.49 29.88 17.02
N SER A 48 21.79 30.43 18.02
CA SER A 48 20.87 29.67 18.80
C SER A 48 19.90 29.07 17.77
N LYS A 49 20.18 27.81 17.34
CA LYS A 49 19.13 26.94 16.91
C LYS A 49 18.07 27.08 17.95
N SER A 50 17.03 27.83 17.63
CA SER A 50 15.75 27.70 18.26
C SER A 50 15.38 26.24 18.09
N SER A 51 15.83 25.42 19.02
CA SER A 51 15.21 24.13 19.25
C SER A 51 13.81 24.45 19.74
N SER A 52 12.88 24.64 18.80
CA SER A 52 11.54 24.20 19.09
C SER A 52 11.75 22.79 19.66
N LYS A 53 11.40 22.58 20.94
CA LYS A 53 11.20 21.26 21.51
C LYS A 53 10.10 20.62 20.69
N SER A 54 10.42 20.07 19.53
CA SER A 54 9.75 18.93 18.96
C SER A 54 9.77 17.92 20.09
N SER A 55 8.64 17.46 20.52
CA SER A 55 8.53 16.28 21.36
C SER A 55 9.44 15.26 20.69
N GLY A 56 10.52 14.81 21.33
CA GLY A 56 11.63 14.09 20.67
C GLY A 56 11.26 12.70 20.12
N LYS A 57 10.02 12.53 19.66
CA LYS A 57 9.44 11.32 19.06
C LYS A 57 9.72 11.29 17.58
N ARG A 58 10.13 10.12 17.11
CA ARG A 58 10.26 9.86 15.67
C ARG A 58 8.87 9.58 15.09
N THR A 59 8.48 10.31 14.04
CA THR A 59 7.26 10.01 13.29
C THR A 59 7.45 8.76 12.44
N ILE A 60 6.53 7.82 12.58
CA ILE A 60 6.47 6.58 11.80
C ILE A 60 5.38 6.73 10.74
N GLU A 61 5.79 6.74 9.49
CA GLU A 61 4.90 6.84 8.34
C GLU A 61 4.36 5.45 7.98
N VAL A 62 3.06 5.27 8.16
CA VAL A 62 2.33 4.03 7.87
C VAL A 62 1.57 4.19 6.57
N ALA A 63 1.84 3.32 5.58
CA ALA A 63 1.18 3.31 4.29
C ALA A 63 0.07 2.26 4.22
N THR A 64 -1.04 2.62 3.61
CA THR A 64 -2.19 1.73 3.37
C THR A 64 -2.95 2.12 2.11
N VAL A 65 -3.65 1.16 1.50
CA VAL A 65 -4.57 1.44 0.37
C VAL A 65 -5.81 2.21 0.83
N GLY A 66 -6.31 1.92 2.02
CA GLY A 66 -7.47 2.61 2.60
C GLY A 66 -8.79 2.32 1.88
N THR A 67 -8.91 1.16 1.21
CA THR A 67 -10.12 0.69 0.53
C THR A 67 -10.44 -0.78 0.85
N THR A 68 -9.72 -1.37 1.81
CA THR A 68 -9.83 -2.80 2.19
C THR A 68 -10.61 -2.94 3.50
N LYS A 69 -11.91 -2.68 3.45
CA LYS A 69 -12.81 -2.87 4.61
C LYS A 69 -12.87 -4.36 4.97
N PRO A 70 -12.92 -4.73 6.27
CA PRO A 70 -12.94 -3.87 7.47
C PRO A 70 -11.54 -3.54 8.05
N PHE A 71 -10.45 -3.84 7.35
CA PHE A 71 -9.07 -3.67 7.82
C PHE A 71 -8.59 -2.22 7.75
N THR A 72 -8.62 -1.63 6.56
CA THR A 72 -8.27 -0.22 6.32
C THR A 72 -9.25 0.38 5.32
N TYR A 73 -9.96 1.43 5.71
CA TYR A 73 -10.92 2.09 4.82
C TYR A 73 -11.15 3.55 5.23
N ASP A 74 -11.65 4.31 4.29
CA ASP A 74 -12.08 5.69 4.54
C ASP A 74 -13.52 5.69 5.03
N LYS A 75 -13.78 6.44 6.09
CA LYS A 75 -15.11 6.74 6.59
C LYS A 75 -15.20 8.23 6.85
N ASP A 76 -16.04 8.92 6.09
CA ASP A 76 -16.30 10.36 6.23
C ASP A 76 -15.01 11.22 6.12
N GLY A 77 -14.03 10.79 5.30
CA GLY A 77 -12.76 11.47 5.11
C GLY A 77 -11.67 11.07 6.12
N GLU A 78 -11.95 10.16 7.05
CA GLU A 78 -10.99 9.67 8.02
C GLU A 78 -10.63 8.20 7.78
N LEU A 79 -9.33 7.89 7.79
CA LEU A 79 -8.84 6.51 7.77
C LEU A 79 -9.20 5.80 9.06
N THR A 80 -9.87 4.66 8.94
CA THR A 80 -10.28 3.79 10.04
C THR A 80 -10.17 2.32 9.63
N GLY A 81 -10.56 1.42 10.52
CA GLY A 81 -10.52 -0.02 10.33
C GLY A 81 -9.66 -0.70 11.37
N TYR A 82 -9.72 -2.03 11.35
CA TYR A 82 -9.02 -2.85 12.35
C TYR A 82 -7.52 -2.52 12.42
N GLU A 83 -6.81 -2.53 11.28
CA GLU A 83 -5.37 -2.29 11.23
C GLU A 83 -4.99 -0.87 11.65
N ILE A 84 -5.82 0.11 11.27
CA ILE A 84 -5.58 1.51 11.66
C ILE A 84 -5.66 1.66 13.18
N GLU A 85 -6.66 1.04 13.82
CA GLU A 85 -6.79 1.08 15.28
C GLU A 85 -5.70 0.27 15.99
N VAL A 86 -5.31 -0.90 15.45
CA VAL A 86 -4.17 -1.67 15.98
C VAL A 86 -2.90 -0.82 15.94
N MET A 87 -2.61 -0.14 14.82
CA MET A 87 -1.45 0.75 14.73
C MET A 87 -1.55 1.91 15.74
N ARG A 88 -2.71 2.53 15.91
CA ARG A 88 -2.91 3.56 16.93
C ARG A 88 -2.61 3.05 18.34
N GLU A 89 -3.09 1.85 18.70
CA GLU A 89 -2.83 1.24 20.01
C GLU A 89 -1.35 0.81 20.20
N ILE A 90 -0.67 0.36 19.14
CA ILE A 90 0.78 0.05 19.17
C ILE A 90 1.58 1.29 19.58
N PHE A 91 1.29 2.45 19.01
CA PHE A 91 2.06 3.68 19.24
C PHE A 91 1.53 4.54 20.41
N LYS A 92 0.38 4.21 20.95
CA LYS A 92 -0.25 4.93 22.05
C LYS A 92 0.64 4.96 23.30
N GLY A 93 0.87 6.17 23.82
CA GLY A 93 1.69 6.38 25.01
C GLY A 93 3.19 6.16 24.79
N SER A 94 3.65 5.92 23.58
CA SER A 94 5.08 5.80 23.28
C SER A 94 5.78 7.15 23.48
N ASP A 95 6.91 7.15 24.22
CA ASP A 95 7.79 8.34 24.32
C ASP A 95 8.74 8.47 23.13
N LYS A 96 8.89 7.40 22.36
CA LYS A 96 9.88 7.28 21.27
C LYS A 96 9.30 7.53 19.89
N TYR A 97 8.05 7.13 19.66
CA TYR A 97 7.40 7.11 18.36
C TYR A 97 6.03 7.79 18.38
N GLU A 98 5.70 8.40 17.28
CA GLU A 98 4.33 8.83 16.92
C GLU A 98 3.99 8.29 15.53
N VAL A 99 2.70 8.09 15.22
CA VAL A 99 2.25 7.48 13.97
C VAL A 99 1.53 8.49 13.08
N ASN A 100 1.84 8.45 11.79
CA ASN A 100 1.13 9.16 10.73
C ASN A 100 0.67 8.16 9.67
N PHE A 101 -0.56 8.32 9.14
CA PHE A 101 -1.13 7.41 8.16
C PHE A 101 -1.19 8.03 6.77
N ASN A 102 -0.76 7.26 5.78
CA ASN A 102 -0.69 7.66 4.38
C ASN A 102 -1.51 6.72 3.50
N LYS A 103 -2.59 7.25 2.91
CA LYS A 103 -3.34 6.52 1.89
C LYS A 103 -2.59 6.59 0.56
N THR A 104 -2.39 5.44 -0.08
CA THR A 104 -1.64 5.33 -1.34
C THR A 104 -2.10 4.12 -2.15
N GLU A 105 -1.62 3.98 -3.38
CA GLU A 105 -1.88 2.81 -4.22
C GLU A 105 -1.11 1.57 -3.72
N TRP A 106 -1.60 0.36 -4.04
CA TRP A 106 -1.02 -0.91 -3.60
C TRP A 106 0.49 -1.00 -3.90
N SER A 107 0.90 -0.77 -5.14
CA SER A 107 2.32 -0.83 -5.55
C SER A 107 3.17 0.25 -4.88
N SER A 108 2.57 1.40 -4.56
CA SER A 108 3.25 2.53 -3.93
C SER A 108 3.59 2.29 -2.46
N ILE A 109 2.89 1.37 -1.78
CA ILE A 109 3.26 0.91 -0.43
C ILE A 109 4.69 0.36 -0.47
N PHE A 110 4.95 -0.60 -1.36
CA PHE A 110 6.24 -1.27 -1.47
C PHE A 110 7.34 -0.32 -1.97
N ALA A 111 7.07 0.48 -3.00
CA ALA A 111 8.00 1.48 -3.49
C ALA A 111 8.36 2.52 -2.41
N GLY A 112 7.42 2.85 -1.54
CA GLY A 112 7.66 3.75 -0.42
C GLY A 112 8.49 3.12 0.71
N LEU A 113 8.30 1.82 0.99
CA LEU A 113 9.14 1.06 1.92
C LEU A 113 10.56 0.89 1.39
N ASP A 114 10.73 0.61 0.09
CA ASP A 114 12.05 0.47 -0.56
C ASP A 114 12.82 1.80 -0.59
N GLY A 115 12.10 2.93 -0.63
CA GLY A 115 12.67 4.28 -0.66
C GLY A 115 12.64 5.02 0.68
N ASP A 116 12.47 4.33 1.81
CA ASP A 116 12.44 4.88 3.19
C ASP A 116 11.39 5.98 3.42
N ARG A 117 10.44 6.16 2.49
CA ARG A 117 9.33 7.11 2.65
C ARG A 117 8.31 6.62 3.66
N TYR A 118 8.10 5.32 3.74
CA TYR A 118 7.26 4.66 4.72
C TYR A 118 8.09 3.67 5.54
N GLN A 119 7.82 3.58 6.82
CA GLN A 119 8.44 2.61 7.71
C GLN A 119 7.60 1.36 7.85
N ILE A 120 6.28 1.49 7.75
CA ILE A 120 5.31 0.39 7.90
C ILE A 120 4.32 0.40 6.75
N GLY A 121 3.97 -0.79 6.25
CA GLY A 121 2.85 -1.03 5.35
C GLY A 121 1.80 -1.91 6.02
N VAL A 122 0.52 -1.49 5.94
CA VAL A 122 -0.64 -2.26 6.42
C VAL A 122 -1.76 -2.18 5.37
N SER A 123 -2.28 -3.28 4.92
CA SER A 123 -3.41 -3.36 3.98
C SER A 123 -3.86 -4.81 3.80
N ASN A 124 -4.24 -5.46 4.91
CA ASN A 124 -4.62 -6.87 4.93
C ASN A 124 -3.54 -7.78 4.30
N LEU A 125 -2.28 -7.57 4.70
CA LEU A 125 -1.13 -8.25 4.11
C LEU A 125 -0.95 -9.64 4.72
N SER A 126 -1.02 -10.67 3.89
CA SER A 126 -0.64 -12.03 4.24
C SER A 126 0.87 -12.26 4.11
N TYR A 127 1.40 -13.32 4.72
CA TYR A 127 2.79 -13.72 4.53
C TYR A 127 3.07 -14.07 3.06
N ASP A 128 4.20 -13.60 2.54
CA ASP A 128 4.72 -13.95 1.22
C ASP A 128 6.23 -14.13 1.32
N LYS A 129 6.73 -15.29 0.94
CA LYS A 129 8.14 -15.65 1.07
C LYS A 129 9.08 -14.69 0.33
N LYS A 130 8.72 -14.26 -0.89
CA LYS A 130 9.53 -13.31 -1.68
C LYS A 130 9.52 -11.92 -1.06
N ARG A 131 8.40 -11.51 -0.46
CA ARG A 131 8.32 -10.26 0.29
C ARG A 131 9.15 -10.31 1.56
N ALA A 132 9.20 -11.44 2.27
CA ALA A 132 9.99 -11.62 3.47
C ALA A 132 11.52 -11.54 3.24
N GLU A 133 11.99 -11.72 1.99
CA GLU A 133 13.38 -11.46 1.61
C GLU A 133 13.73 -9.95 1.65
N LYS A 134 12.73 -9.09 1.40
CA LYS A 134 12.90 -7.64 1.27
C LYS A 134 12.43 -6.84 2.47
N TYR A 135 11.43 -7.32 3.20
CA TYR A 135 10.77 -6.62 4.31
C TYR A 135 10.81 -7.45 5.58
N LEU A 136 10.67 -6.79 6.72
CA LEU A 136 10.49 -7.45 8.00
C LEU A 136 9.01 -7.76 8.21
N TYR A 137 8.75 -8.91 8.85
CA TYR A 137 7.41 -9.38 9.22
C TYR A 137 7.33 -9.49 10.74
N PRO A 138 6.82 -8.49 11.43
CA PRO A 138 6.52 -8.60 12.86
C PRO A 138 5.48 -9.69 13.18
N ASN A 139 5.11 -9.81 14.45
CA ASN A 139 4.03 -10.69 14.88
C ASN A 139 2.74 -10.40 14.09
N PRO A 140 1.97 -11.44 13.73
CA PRO A 140 0.65 -11.24 13.17
C PRO A 140 -0.31 -10.65 14.20
N TYR A 141 -1.37 -9.99 13.74
CA TYR A 141 -2.38 -9.41 14.63
C TYR A 141 -3.82 -9.83 14.30
N ALA A 142 -4.04 -10.50 13.20
CA ALA A 142 -5.36 -11.03 12.84
C ALA A 142 -5.24 -12.35 12.07
N LYS A 143 -6.38 -13.05 11.98
CA LYS A 143 -6.59 -14.24 11.16
C LYS A 143 -7.64 -13.93 10.10
N ASN A 144 -7.30 -14.16 8.82
CA ASN A 144 -8.19 -13.88 7.71
C ASN A 144 -8.01 -14.92 6.58
N PRO A 145 -8.72 -16.06 6.63
CA PRO A 145 -8.54 -17.14 5.67
C PRO A 145 -8.96 -16.70 4.26
N VAL A 146 -8.30 -17.27 3.27
CA VAL A 146 -8.64 -17.10 1.86
C VAL A 146 -9.86 -17.96 1.53
N VAL A 147 -10.76 -17.42 0.71
CA VAL A 147 -12.01 -18.08 0.27
C VAL A 147 -12.18 -17.90 -1.24
N LEU A 148 -13.02 -18.78 -1.82
CA LEU A 148 -13.50 -18.66 -3.18
C LEU A 148 -14.86 -17.97 -3.15
N VAL A 149 -15.04 -16.93 -3.94
CA VAL A 149 -16.30 -16.20 -4.10
C VAL A 149 -16.80 -16.41 -5.52
N VAL A 150 -18.05 -16.81 -5.64
CA VAL A 150 -18.70 -17.13 -6.92
C VAL A 150 -20.14 -16.64 -6.93
N ARG A 151 -20.74 -16.55 -8.10
CA ARG A 151 -22.21 -16.43 -8.17
C ARG A 151 -22.86 -17.76 -7.80
N LYS A 152 -23.96 -17.71 -7.09
CA LYS A 152 -24.73 -18.90 -6.67
C LYS A 152 -25.15 -19.82 -7.82
N ASP A 153 -25.32 -19.26 -9.01
CA ASP A 153 -25.72 -19.97 -10.25
C ASP A 153 -24.52 -20.40 -11.12
N SER A 154 -23.28 -20.15 -10.70
CA SER A 154 -22.07 -20.41 -11.50
C SER A 154 -21.74 -21.87 -11.73
N GLY A 155 -22.18 -22.76 -10.82
CA GLY A 155 -21.80 -24.17 -10.79
C GLY A 155 -20.37 -24.45 -10.27
N ILE A 156 -19.57 -23.42 -9.95
CA ILE A 156 -18.24 -23.55 -9.40
C ILE A 156 -18.33 -23.88 -7.90
N LYS A 157 -17.62 -24.92 -7.44
CA LYS A 157 -17.67 -25.39 -6.04
C LYS A 157 -16.31 -25.48 -5.38
N SER A 158 -15.22 -25.52 -6.17
CA SER A 158 -13.86 -25.67 -5.70
C SER A 158 -12.88 -25.03 -6.67
N LEU A 159 -11.58 -25.08 -6.33
CA LEU A 159 -10.50 -24.68 -7.25
C LEU A 159 -10.38 -25.62 -8.46
N ASP A 160 -10.89 -26.83 -8.39
CA ASP A 160 -10.87 -27.76 -9.53
C ASP A 160 -11.79 -27.30 -10.67
N ASP A 161 -12.78 -26.44 -10.36
CA ASP A 161 -13.77 -25.95 -11.33
C ASP A 161 -13.37 -24.64 -12.02
N ILE A 162 -12.22 -24.03 -11.66
CA ILE A 162 -11.85 -22.71 -12.19
C ILE A 162 -11.10 -22.75 -13.53
N GLY A 163 -10.70 -23.93 -14.00
CA GLY A 163 -10.09 -24.09 -15.31
C GLY A 163 -10.96 -23.55 -16.44
N GLY A 164 -10.39 -22.71 -17.32
CA GLY A 164 -11.11 -22.03 -18.39
C GLY A 164 -12.05 -20.91 -17.94
N LYS A 165 -12.14 -20.61 -16.64
CA LYS A 165 -12.93 -19.52 -16.06
C LYS A 165 -12.08 -18.26 -15.91
N SER A 166 -12.73 -17.10 -15.76
CA SER A 166 -12.06 -15.81 -15.65
C SER A 166 -12.18 -15.20 -14.26
N THR A 167 -11.15 -14.49 -13.84
CA THR A 167 -11.16 -13.71 -12.59
C THR A 167 -10.36 -12.40 -12.74
N GLU A 168 -10.79 -11.35 -12.05
CA GLU A 168 -10.02 -10.12 -11.96
C GLU A 168 -9.00 -10.22 -10.82
N VAL A 169 -7.75 -9.82 -11.08
CA VAL A 169 -6.64 -9.88 -10.12
C VAL A 169 -5.88 -8.56 -10.06
N ILE A 170 -5.43 -8.19 -8.87
CA ILE A 170 -4.52 -7.05 -8.65
C ILE A 170 -3.10 -7.58 -8.64
N GLN A 171 -2.26 -7.04 -9.51
CA GLN A 171 -0.88 -7.49 -9.66
C GLN A 171 -0.09 -7.44 -8.34
N GLY A 172 0.69 -8.49 -8.07
CA GLY A 172 1.57 -8.57 -6.91
C GLY A 172 0.87 -8.94 -5.58
N THR A 173 -0.45 -9.17 -5.59
CA THR A 173 -1.15 -9.73 -4.42
C THR A 173 -0.82 -11.23 -4.24
N SER A 174 -1.00 -11.74 -3.02
CA SER A 174 -0.80 -13.17 -2.72
C SER A 174 -1.74 -14.05 -3.52
N THR A 175 -3.00 -13.63 -3.67
CA THR A 175 -4.01 -14.39 -4.41
C THR A 175 -3.75 -14.37 -5.93
N ALA A 176 -3.20 -13.28 -6.50
CA ALA A 176 -2.75 -13.28 -7.89
C ALA A 176 -1.62 -14.29 -8.11
N LYS A 177 -0.59 -14.30 -7.24
CA LYS A 177 0.51 -15.28 -7.30
C LYS A 177 0.05 -16.71 -7.14
N GLN A 178 -0.95 -16.97 -6.29
CA GLN A 178 -1.54 -18.30 -6.13
C GLN A 178 -2.18 -18.77 -7.45
N LEU A 179 -2.91 -17.90 -8.15
CA LEU A 179 -3.54 -18.22 -9.44
C LEU A 179 -2.52 -18.31 -10.59
N GLU A 180 -1.46 -17.51 -10.56
CA GLU A 180 -0.33 -17.65 -11.48
C GLU A 180 0.33 -19.04 -11.32
N ALA A 181 0.55 -19.49 -10.07
CA ALA A 181 1.07 -20.83 -9.80
C ALA A 181 0.10 -21.94 -10.23
N TYR A 182 -1.21 -21.76 -9.97
CA TYR A 182 -2.24 -22.67 -10.47
C TYR A 182 -2.15 -22.85 -11.99
N ASN A 183 -1.99 -21.78 -12.75
CA ASN A 183 -1.88 -21.83 -14.21
C ASN A 183 -0.60 -22.54 -14.70
N GLU A 184 0.51 -22.43 -13.96
CA GLU A 184 1.74 -23.18 -14.27
C GLU A 184 1.56 -24.70 -14.11
N GLU A 185 0.70 -25.12 -13.18
CA GLU A 185 0.39 -26.52 -12.91
C GLU A 185 -0.72 -27.06 -13.84
N HIS A 186 -1.60 -26.20 -14.36
CA HIS A 186 -2.78 -26.54 -15.17
C HIS A 186 -2.72 -25.97 -16.59
N LYS A 187 -1.59 -26.16 -17.29
CA LYS A 187 -1.31 -25.58 -18.63
C LYS A 187 -2.34 -25.96 -19.70
N ASP A 188 -2.95 -27.13 -19.55
CA ASP A 188 -3.95 -27.62 -20.51
C ASP A 188 -5.33 -26.96 -20.34
N ASN A 189 -5.60 -26.39 -19.16
CA ASN A 189 -6.85 -25.72 -18.86
C ASN A 189 -6.65 -24.58 -17.84
N PRO A 190 -5.85 -23.55 -18.17
CA PRO A 190 -5.57 -22.44 -17.26
C PRO A 190 -6.80 -21.58 -17.04
N THR A 191 -6.87 -20.89 -15.90
CA THR A 191 -7.82 -19.83 -15.67
C THR A 191 -7.39 -18.52 -16.31
N GLU A 192 -8.32 -17.71 -16.79
CA GLU A 192 -8.05 -16.38 -17.35
C GLU A 192 -7.86 -15.34 -16.24
N LEU A 193 -6.65 -14.77 -16.13
CA LEU A 193 -6.34 -13.71 -15.18
C LEU A 193 -6.49 -12.33 -15.86
N LYS A 194 -7.52 -11.59 -15.47
CA LYS A 194 -7.77 -10.21 -15.93
C LYS A 194 -7.13 -9.23 -14.94
N TYR A 195 -5.95 -8.72 -15.26
CA TYR A 195 -5.26 -7.77 -14.38
C TYR A 195 -5.97 -6.41 -14.37
N THR A 196 -6.17 -5.86 -13.17
CA THR A 196 -6.88 -4.60 -12.95
C THR A 196 -6.24 -3.79 -11.81
N ASP A 197 -6.38 -2.47 -11.87
CA ASP A 197 -6.07 -1.53 -10.79
C ASP A 197 -7.32 -1.19 -9.96
N GLY A 198 -8.45 -1.89 -10.22
CA GLY A 198 -9.70 -1.72 -9.50
C GLY A 198 -9.62 -2.13 -8.03
N THR A 199 -10.54 -1.62 -7.23
CA THR A 199 -10.67 -2.01 -5.82
C THR A 199 -11.36 -3.38 -5.70
N ILE A 200 -11.18 -4.09 -4.57
CA ILE A 200 -11.91 -5.34 -4.31
C ILE A 200 -13.42 -5.12 -4.34
N GLN A 201 -13.88 -3.96 -3.92
CA GLN A 201 -15.29 -3.55 -4.02
C GLN A 201 -15.79 -3.59 -5.47
N SER A 202 -15.06 -2.97 -6.41
CA SER A 202 -15.44 -2.98 -7.84
C SER A 202 -15.32 -4.37 -8.47
N ILE A 203 -14.31 -5.16 -8.07
CA ILE A 203 -14.12 -6.53 -8.54
C ILE A 203 -15.31 -7.42 -8.12
N LEU A 204 -15.78 -7.33 -6.88
CA LEU A 204 -16.95 -8.08 -6.41
C LEU A 204 -18.24 -7.65 -7.11
N ALA A 205 -18.41 -6.36 -7.40
CA ALA A 205 -19.52 -5.87 -8.20
C ALA A 205 -19.47 -6.45 -9.64
N ASN A 206 -18.29 -6.45 -10.27
CA ASN A 206 -18.09 -7.06 -11.59
C ASN A 206 -18.37 -8.57 -11.60
N LEU A 207 -17.96 -9.28 -10.54
CA LEU A 207 -18.30 -10.71 -10.37
C LEU A 207 -19.82 -10.93 -10.25
N SER A 208 -20.49 -10.12 -9.45
CA SER A 208 -21.95 -10.15 -9.31
C SER A 208 -22.66 -9.90 -10.63
N ASP A 209 -22.15 -8.97 -11.45
CA ASP A 209 -22.66 -8.65 -12.79
C ASP A 209 -22.31 -9.70 -13.87
N GLY A 210 -21.51 -10.72 -13.54
CA GLY A 210 -21.10 -11.76 -14.47
C GLY A 210 -19.97 -11.37 -15.43
N ARG A 211 -19.21 -10.32 -15.15
CA ARG A 211 -18.04 -9.88 -15.95
C ARG A 211 -16.80 -10.74 -15.69
N SER A 212 -16.79 -11.47 -14.59
CA SER A 212 -15.86 -12.53 -14.25
C SER A 212 -16.62 -13.70 -13.63
N ASP A 213 -15.98 -14.85 -13.48
CA ASP A 213 -16.64 -16.09 -13.04
C ASP A 213 -16.47 -16.36 -11.56
N TYR A 214 -15.32 -15.96 -10.99
CA TYR A 214 -14.99 -16.16 -9.59
C TYR A 214 -14.01 -15.12 -9.08
N LYS A 215 -13.79 -15.10 -7.74
CA LYS A 215 -12.74 -14.34 -7.07
C LYS A 215 -12.18 -15.17 -5.92
N ILE A 216 -10.84 -15.21 -5.78
CA ILE A 216 -10.18 -15.68 -4.57
C ILE A 216 -9.72 -14.44 -3.80
N PHE A 217 -10.11 -14.35 -2.54
CA PHE A 217 -9.69 -13.25 -1.66
C PHE A 217 -9.91 -13.64 -0.19
N GLU A 218 -9.48 -12.78 0.73
CA GLU A 218 -9.60 -13.02 2.16
C GLU A 218 -11.04 -12.82 2.64
N ARG A 219 -11.55 -13.76 3.45
CA ARG A 219 -12.94 -13.90 3.92
C ARG A 219 -13.52 -12.63 4.48
N LEU A 220 -12.89 -12.06 5.50
CA LEU A 220 -13.46 -10.94 6.25
C LEU A 220 -13.70 -9.71 5.37
N THR A 221 -12.84 -9.51 4.37
CA THR A 221 -13.00 -8.42 3.41
C THR A 221 -14.17 -8.69 2.47
N VAL A 222 -14.24 -9.89 1.87
CA VAL A 222 -15.33 -10.18 0.92
C VAL A 222 -16.69 -10.22 1.60
N GLU A 223 -16.83 -10.82 2.77
CA GLU A 223 -18.07 -10.86 3.53
C GLU A 223 -18.57 -9.46 3.91
N ALA A 224 -17.65 -8.58 4.37
CA ALA A 224 -17.99 -7.19 4.66
C ALA A 224 -18.46 -6.43 3.41
N LEU A 225 -17.77 -6.59 2.27
CA LEU A 225 -18.09 -5.89 1.03
C LEU A 225 -19.36 -6.44 0.36
N ILE A 226 -19.59 -7.76 0.38
CA ILE A 226 -20.83 -8.39 -0.09
C ILE A 226 -22.00 -7.81 0.67
N LYS A 227 -21.92 -7.77 2.01
CA LYS A 227 -22.97 -7.20 2.86
C LYS A 227 -23.20 -5.72 2.60
N ASP A 228 -22.13 -4.93 2.52
CA ASP A 228 -22.23 -3.49 2.33
C ASP A 228 -22.84 -3.09 0.98
N GLN A 229 -22.58 -3.90 -0.06
CA GLN A 229 -23.07 -3.65 -1.41
C GLN A 229 -24.40 -4.38 -1.73
N GLY A 230 -24.89 -5.24 -0.82
CA GLY A 230 -26.09 -6.04 -1.06
C GLY A 230 -25.93 -7.05 -2.21
N LEU A 231 -24.74 -7.67 -2.37
CA LEU A 231 -24.45 -8.62 -3.45
C LEU A 231 -24.96 -10.03 -3.11
N ASP A 232 -26.27 -10.15 -2.90
CA ASP A 232 -26.91 -11.37 -2.39
C ASP A 232 -26.85 -12.57 -3.35
N ASN A 233 -26.49 -12.35 -4.61
CA ASN A 233 -26.28 -13.40 -5.60
C ASN A 233 -24.90 -14.07 -5.52
N LEU A 234 -24.01 -13.56 -4.67
CA LEU A 234 -22.71 -14.18 -4.40
C LEU A 234 -22.77 -15.17 -3.24
N GLU A 235 -21.93 -16.18 -3.30
CA GLU A 235 -21.65 -17.11 -2.21
C GLU A 235 -20.14 -17.18 -1.92
N VAL A 236 -19.80 -17.49 -0.66
CA VAL A 236 -18.43 -17.61 -0.18
C VAL A 236 -18.19 -19.06 0.19
N ILE A 237 -17.19 -19.67 -0.44
CA ILE A 237 -16.82 -21.08 -0.30
C ILE A 237 -15.46 -21.15 0.42
N GLU A 238 -15.36 -21.97 1.47
CA GLU A 238 -14.10 -22.18 2.18
C GLU A 238 -13.10 -22.92 1.30
N LEU A 239 -11.85 -22.45 1.31
CA LEU A 239 -10.75 -23.15 0.66
C LEU A 239 -9.87 -23.85 1.72
N PRO A 240 -9.51 -25.11 1.51
CA PRO A 240 -8.47 -25.75 2.30
C PRO A 240 -7.16 -24.95 2.20
N SER A 241 -6.47 -24.78 3.30
CA SER A 241 -5.17 -24.08 3.31
C SER A 241 -4.23 -24.75 4.30
N ASP A 242 -3.03 -25.07 3.86
CA ASP A 242 -1.92 -25.54 4.70
C ASP A 242 -1.16 -24.36 5.34
N GLN A 243 -1.43 -23.12 4.91
CA GLN A 243 -0.80 -21.92 5.42
C GLN A 243 -1.65 -21.28 6.52
N GLN A 244 -0.98 -20.77 7.54
CA GLN A 244 -1.67 -19.97 8.55
C GLN A 244 -2.20 -18.69 7.92
N PRO A 245 -3.51 -18.45 8.01
CA PRO A 245 -4.17 -17.33 7.33
C PRO A 245 -4.03 -16.02 8.11
N TYR A 246 -2.80 -15.63 8.42
CA TYR A 246 -2.54 -14.48 9.27
C TYR A 246 -2.32 -13.19 8.48
N VAL A 247 -2.67 -12.09 9.10
CA VAL A 247 -2.45 -10.71 8.64
C VAL A 247 -1.32 -10.09 9.43
N TYR A 248 -0.41 -9.44 8.70
CA TYR A 248 0.82 -8.88 9.24
C TYR A 248 0.98 -7.42 8.86
N PRO A 249 1.60 -6.59 9.73
CA PRO A 249 2.28 -5.41 9.24
C PRO A 249 3.57 -5.85 8.53
N ILE A 250 4.03 -5.07 7.58
CA ILE A 250 5.38 -5.24 7.03
C ILE A 250 6.18 -3.97 7.29
N LEU A 251 7.47 -4.11 7.57
CA LEU A 251 8.36 -2.99 7.83
C LEU A 251 9.48 -2.93 6.79
N ALA A 252 9.95 -1.73 6.51
CA ALA A 252 11.16 -1.53 5.72
C ALA A 252 12.33 -2.32 6.33
N LYS A 253 13.23 -2.86 5.49
CA LYS A 253 14.29 -3.81 5.90
C LYS A 253 15.22 -3.29 6.99
N GLY A 254 15.46 -1.97 7.02
CA GLY A 254 16.31 -1.31 8.01
C GLY A 254 15.70 -1.14 9.41
N GLU A 255 14.39 -1.36 9.57
CA GLU A 255 13.60 -0.98 10.75
C GLU A 255 13.60 -2.04 11.87
N LYS A 256 14.74 -2.68 12.17
CA LYS A 256 14.83 -3.75 13.17
C LYS A 256 14.48 -3.31 14.59
N GLU A 257 14.83 -2.09 14.97
CA GLU A 257 14.49 -1.56 16.29
C GLU A 257 12.98 -1.29 16.39
N LEU A 258 12.38 -0.77 15.32
CA LEU A 258 10.94 -0.59 15.21
C LEU A 258 10.21 -1.93 15.20
N GLU A 259 10.74 -2.96 14.53
CA GLU A 259 10.19 -4.32 14.56
C GLU A 259 10.14 -4.87 15.98
N THR A 260 11.23 -4.73 16.74
CA THR A 260 11.28 -5.15 18.15
C THR A 260 10.21 -4.43 18.98
N PHE A 261 10.05 -3.13 18.79
CA PHE A 261 9.01 -2.34 19.46
C PHE A 261 7.61 -2.82 19.06
N VAL A 262 7.33 -2.97 17.77
CA VAL A 262 6.02 -3.41 17.26
C VAL A 262 5.68 -4.81 17.77
N ASN A 263 6.64 -5.75 17.75
CA ASN A 263 6.45 -7.10 18.28
C ASN A 263 6.06 -7.10 19.76
N LYS A 264 6.81 -6.35 20.58
CA LYS A 264 6.50 -6.19 22.01
C LYS A 264 5.08 -5.65 22.21
N ARG A 265 4.71 -4.60 21.46
CA ARG A 265 3.38 -3.97 21.57
C ARG A 265 2.25 -4.90 21.12
N ILE A 266 2.42 -5.63 19.99
CA ILE A 266 1.43 -6.61 19.55
C ILE A 266 1.20 -7.67 20.62
N LYS A 267 2.27 -8.18 21.25
CA LYS A 267 2.18 -9.15 22.34
C LYS A 267 1.40 -8.59 23.53
N GLU A 268 1.72 -7.39 23.99
CA GLU A 268 1.00 -6.71 25.08
C GLU A 268 -0.50 -6.53 24.74
N LEU A 269 -0.83 -6.08 23.51
CA LEU A 269 -2.21 -5.90 23.05
C LEU A 269 -2.97 -7.22 22.90
N TYR A 270 -2.26 -8.32 22.64
CA TYR A 270 -2.82 -9.67 22.65
C TYR A 270 -3.13 -10.12 24.09
N GLU A 271 -2.17 -9.99 25.01
CA GLU A 271 -2.27 -10.42 26.40
C GLU A 271 -3.32 -9.61 27.19
N ASP A 272 -3.44 -8.30 26.97
CA ASP A 272 -4.44 -7.42 27.61
C ASP A 272 -5.82 -7.46 26.92
N ARG A 273 -5.98 -8.32 25.90
CA ARG A 273 -7.20 -8.53 25.12
C ARG A 273 -7.66 -7.32 24.29
N THR A 274 -6.79 -6.35 24.04
CA THR A 274 -7.12 -5.21 23.18
C THR A 274 -7.34 -5.66 21.73
N LEU A 275 -6.49 -6.58 21.21
CA LEU A 275 -6.70 -7.15 19.87
C LEU A 275 -8.05 -7.89 19.78
N GLU A 276 -8.45 -8.62 20.83
CA GLU A 276 -9.75 -9.31 20.87
C GLU A 276 -10.94 -8.31 20.81
N LYS A 277 -10.85 -7.21 21.56
CA LYS A 277 -11.87 -6.17 21.55
C LYS A 277 -11.99 -5.53 20.17
N LEU A 278 -10.86 -5.23 19.54
CA LEU A 278 -10.82 -4.67 18.18
C LEU A 278 -11.34 -5.68 17.15
N SER A 279 -10.95 -6.96 17.26
CA SER A 279 -11.47 -8.03 16.40
C SER A 279 -12.99 -8.12 16.46
N LYS A 280 -13.57 -8.15 17.66
CA LYS A 280 -15.03 -8.16 17.85
C LYS A 280 -15.71 -6.91 17.30
N LYS A 281 -15.09 -5.73 17.46
CA LYS A 281 -15.61 -4.45 16.96
C LYS A 281 -15.70 -4.42 15.45
N TYR A 282 -14.67 -4.88 14.75
CA TYR A 282 -14.54 -4.74 13.29
C TYR A 282 -15.00 -5.96 12.51
N PHE A 283 -14.85 -7.16 13.08
CA PHE A 283 -15.14 -8.43 12.41
C PHE A 283 -16.37 -9.15 12.97
N GLY A 284 -16.95 -8.66 14.08
CA GLY A 284 -18.08 -9.32 14.74
C GLY A 284 -17.72 -10.60 15.51
N GLY A 285 -16.44 -10.99 15.52
CA GLY A 285 -15.93 -12.21 16.18
C GLY A 285 -14.46 -12.10 16.57
N THR A 286 -13.93 -13.19 17.14
CA THR A 286 -12.51 -13.28 17.54
C THR A 286 -11.71 -13.96 16.43
N TYR A 287 -10.95 -13.16 15.67
CA TYR A 287 -10.10 -13.61 14.56
C TYR A 287 -8.64 -13.28 14.88
N LEU A 288 -8.10 -13.93 15.92
CA LEU A 288 -6.74 -13.72 16.40
C LEU A 288 -5.80 -14.84 15.93
N PRO A 289 -4.50 -14.56 15.81
CA PRO A 289 -3.49 -15.59 15.71
C PRO A 289 -3.49 -16.51 16.92
N GLU A 290 -2.93 -17.70 16.79
CA GLU A 290 -2.68 -18.58 17.92
C GLU A 290 -1.62 -17.98 18.86
N ALA A 291 -1.74 -18.19 20.16
CA ALA A 291 -0.80 -17.63 21.14
C ALA A 291 0.67 -18.07 20.90
N SER A 292 0.87 -19.26 20.34
CA SER A 292 2.19 -19.80 19.96
C SER A 292 2.87 -19.02 18.83
N ASP A 293 2.12 -18.26 18.04
CA ASP A 293 2.62 -17.52 16.88
C ASP A 293 2.91 -16.05 17.20
N ILE A 294 2.59 -15.61 18.44
CA ILE A 294 2.95 -14.31 19.00
C ILE A 294 4.26 -14.45 19.79
N LYS A 295 5.36 -13.97 19.25
CA LYS A 295 6.71 -14.12 19.82
C LYS A 295 7.07 -13.01 20.80
#